data_d5705d5543135e39e747ee6c058e9775
#
_entry.id   d5705d5543135e39e747ee6c058e9775
#
_cell.length_a   1.000
_cell.length_b   1.000
_cell.length_c   1.000
_cell.angle_alpha   90.00
_cell.angle_beta   90.00
_cell.angle_gamma   90.00
#
_symmetry.space_group_name_H-M   'P 1'
#
loop_
_entity.id
_entity.type
_entity.pdbx_description
1 polymer ?
#
loop_
_entity_poly.entity_id
_entity_poly.type
_entity_poly.pdbx_seq_one_letter_code
_entity_poly.pdbx_strand_id
1 'polypeptide(L)'
;MADNIGMPNSSINMTYNNTGVIGPQDGDIQIKLKGDHRPTDDYVRELREKLPREFPGISFAFLPADIVSQILNFGAPAPIDLQVRGANFAENYKYATDVLRRIKLVPGVADARIQQSPNSPGFNVDIDRTRAQYVGLTARDVTNSMVVNLAGSSQVAPTFFLNPDNGVSYSIVMQTPQYKIDSLSKLEALPISAAGLSSTPMLGGIADITRSASSAV
;
A
#
# COMPACT_ATOMS: atom_id res chain seq x y z
N MET A 1 -19.49 0.22 9.34
CA MET A 1 -18.60 -0.23 8.26
C MET A 1 -17.41 0.68 8.26
N ALA A 2 -16.20 0.15 8.24
CA ALA A 2 -14.95 0.89 8.11
C ALA A 2 -14.18 0.30 6.93
N ASP A 3 -13.63 1.15 6.10
CA ASP A 3 -12.85 0.79 4.93
C ASP A 3 -11.46 1.40 5.01
N ASN A 4 -10.49 0.65 4.55
CA ASN A 4 -9.10 1.05 4.48
C ASN A 4 -8.59 0.72 3.07
N ILE A 5 -8.31 1.75 2.29
CA ILE A 5 -7.90 1.60 0.89
C ILE A 5 -6.42 1.92 0.78
N GLY A 6 -5.66 0.97 0.26
CA GLY A 6 -4.21 1.08 0.14
C GLY A 6 -3.45 0.84 1.44
N MET A 7 -2.16 1.11 1.42
CA MET A 7 -1.30 0.96 2.60
C MET A 7 -1.53 2.09 3.61
N PRO A 8 -1.61 1.76 4.91
CA PRO A 8 -1.73 2.79 5.94
C PRO A 8 -0.46 3.65 6.00
N ASN A 9 -0.64 4.98 6.08
CA ASN A 9 0.46 5.94 6.13
C ASN A 9 1.20 5.96 7.49
N SER A 10 0.59 5.43 8.52
CA SER A 10 1.19 5.39 9.87
C SER A 10 1.94 4.09 10.10
N SER A 11 3.18 4.17 10.57
CA SER A 11 3.97 2.99 10.96
C SER A 11 3.29 2.16 12.06
N ILE A 12 2.54 2.82 12.95
CA ILE A 12 1.76 2.14 14.00
C ILE A 12 0.64 1.33 13.34
N ASN A 13 -0.11 1.93 12.42
CA ASN A 13 -1.20 1.24 11.73
C ASN A 13 -0.67 0.10 10.85
N MET A 14 0.52 0.25 10.24
CA MET A 14 1.18 -0.84 9.50
C MET A 14 1.53 -2.01 10.40
N THR A 15 2.03 -1.76 11.61
CA THR A 15 2.41 -2.81 12.57
C THR A 15 1.19 -3.60 13.06
N TYR A 16 0.05 -2.93 13.22
CA TYR A 16 -1.20 -3.56 13.70
C TYR A 16 -2.14 -4.00 12.58
N ASN A 17 -1.77 -3.80 11.31
CA ASN A 17 -2.59 -4.19 10.18
C ASN A 17 -2.32 -5.64 9.79
N ASN A 18 -3.18 -6.54 10.21
CA ASN A 18 -3.12 -7.98 9.88
C ASN A 18 -3.96 -8.33 8.63
N THR A 19 -4.39 -7.34 7.86
CA THR A 19 -5.33 -7.56 6.74
C THR A 19 -4.65 -8.09 5.48
N GLY A 20 -3.33 -8.05 5.41
CA GLY A 20 -2.57 -8.53 4.25
C GLY A 20 -2.61 -7.57 3.06
N VAL A 21 -2.93 -6.30 3.29
CA VAL A 21 -2.82 -5.24 2.28
C VAL A 21 -1.33 -5.02 1.96
N ILE A 22 -0.97 -5.11 0.69
CA ILE A 22 0.43 -5.01 0.22
C ILE A 22 0.65 -3.75 -0.62
N GLY A 23 -0.36 -3.28 -1.32
CA GLY A 23 -0.21 -2.18 -2.26
C GLY A 23 -1.40 -1.22 -2.29
N PRO A 24 -1.28 -0.13 -3.06
CA PRO A 24 -2.35 0.87 -3.18
C PRO A 24 -3.61 0.34 -3.88
N GLN A 25 -3.51 -0.78 -4.59
CA GLN A 25 -4.61 -1.47 -5.26
C GLN A 25 -5.44 -2.35 -4.33
N ASP A 26 -4.95 -2.62 -3.12
CA ASP A 26 -5.62 -3.46 -2.15
C ASP A 26 -6.51 -2.63 -1.23
N GLY A 27 -7.53 -3.25 -0.68
CA GLY A 27 -8.40 -2.63 0.30
C GLY A 27 -8.94 -3.64 1.30
N ASP A 28 -9.26 -3.15 2.49
CA ASP A 28 -9.87 -3.91 3.57
C ASP A 28 -11.18 -3.24 3.99
N ILE A 29 -12.23 -4.03 4.10
CA ILE A 29 -13.55 -3.55 4.50
C ILE A 29 -14.00 -4.31 5.74
N GLN A 30 -14.09 -3.61 6.86
CA GLN A 30 -14.57 -4.16 8.11
C GLN A 30 -16.06 -3.88 8.28
N ILE A 31 -16.83 -4.94 8.39
CA ILE A 31 -18.30 -4.87 8.50
C ILE A 31 -18.72 -5.39 9.87
N LYS A 32 -19.31 -4.53 10.68
CA LYS A 32 -19.98 -4.94 11.92
C LYS A 32 -21.47 -5.20 11.64
N LEU A 33 -21.92 -6.41 11.92
CA LEU A 33 -23.33 -6.77 11.80
C LEU A 33 -24.14 -6.17 12.97
N LYS A 34 -25.44 -5.99 12.77
CA LYS A 34 -26.37 -5.60 13.84
C LYS A 34 -26.56 -6.77 14.81
N GLY A 35 -27.12 -6.51 16.01
CA GLY A 35 -27.26 -7.54 17.06
C GLY A 35 -28.15 -8.74 16.69
N ASP A 36 -29.14 -8.54 15.82
CA ASP A 36 -30.01 -9.62 15.32
C ASP A 36 -29.62 -9.95 13.86
N HIS A 37 -28.82 -11.00 13.67
CA HIS A 37 -28.33 -11.42 12.37
C HIS A 37 -28.22 -12.95 12.28
N ARG A 38 -28.26 -13.46 11.04
CA ARG A 38 -27.94 -14.86 10.73
C ARG A 38 -26.46 -15.15 11.02
N PRO A 39 -26.06 -16.43 11.09
CA PRO A 39 -24.64 -16.77 11.18
C PRO A 39 -23.81 -16.04 10.12
N THR A 40 -22.63 -15.54 10.51
CA THR A 40 -21.74 -14.75 9.62
C THR A 40 -21.34 -15.55 8.38
N ASP A 41 -21.16 -16.86 8.51
CA ASP A 41 -20.79 -17.76 7.41
C ASP A 41 -21.82 -17.78 6.27
N ASP A 42 -23.11 -17.57 6.57
CA ASP A 42 -24.15 -17.50 5.54
C ASP A 42 -23.97 -16.25 4.66
N TYR A 43 -23.65 -15.11 5.28
CA TYR A 43 -23.36 -13.88 4.54
C TYR A 43 -22.06 -14.01 3.72
N VAL A 44 -21.03 -14.62 4.28
CA VAL A 44 -19.74 -14.83 3.59
C VAL A 44 -19.95 -15.72 2.36
N ARG A 45 -20.75 -16.79 2.49
CA ARG A 45 -21.08 -17.69 1.36
C ARG A 45 -21.81 -16.93 0.24
N GLU A 46 -22.80 -16.15 0.60
CA GLU A 46 -23.56 -15.32 -0.33
C GLU A 46 -22.69 -14.27 -1.04
N LEU A 47 -21.81 -13.61 -0.29
CA LEU A 47 -20.90 -12.60 -0.84
C LEU A 47 -19.83 -13.21 -1.76
N ARG A 48 -19.33 -14.41 -1.46
CA ARG A 48 -18.40 -15.13 -2.35
C ARG A 48 -18.97 -15.43 -3.72
N GLU A 49 -20.30 -15.60 -3.81
CA GLU A 49 -20.97 -15.82 -5.09
C GLU A 49 -21.30 -14.52 -5.82
N LYS A 50 -21.72 -13.49 -5.09
CA LYS A 50 -22.23 -12.24 -5.65
C LYS A 50 -21.10 -11.29 -6.08
N LEU A 51 -20.14 -11.04 -5.19
CA LEU A 51 -19.11 -10.01 -5.42
C LEU A 51 -18.29 -10.23 -6.70
N PRO A 52 -17.80 -11.43 -7.03
CA PRO A 52 -17.04 -11.62 -8.27
C PRO A 52 -17.88 -11.44 -9.54
N ARG A 53 -19.21 -11.60 -9.44
CA ARG A 53 -20.12 -11.38 -10.58
C ARG A 53 -20.43 -9.90 -10.78
N GLU A 54 -20.59 -9.16 -9.69
CA GLU A 54 -20.89 -7.72 -9.73
C GLU A 54 -19.65 -6.87 -10.01
N PHE A 55 -18.48 -7.35 -9.57
CA PHE A 55 -17.19 -6.63 -9.71
C PHE A 55 -16.16 -7.53 -10.39
N PRO A 56 -16.28 -7.73 -11.71
CA PRO A 56 -15.31 -8.53 -12.46
C PRO A 56 -13.92 -7.86 -12.45
N GLY A 57 -12.87 -8.65 -12.21
CA GLY A 57 -11.50 -8.17 -12.13
C GLY A 57 -11.01 -7.86 -10.72
N ILE A 58 -11.89 -7.90 -9.70
CA ILE A 58 -11.50 -7.77 -8.30
C ILE A 58 -11.47 -9.16 -7.65
N SER A 59 -10.43 -9.42 -6.87
CA SER A 59 -10.29 -10.64 -6.07
C SER A 59 -10.75 -10.35 -4.64
N PHE A 60 -11.68 -11.13 -4.15
CA PHE A 60 -12.20 -11.00 -2.79
C PHE A 60 -11.70 -12.15 -1.92
N ALA A 61 -11.36 -11.83 -0.67
CA ALA A 61 -11.01 -12.80 0.35
C ALA A 61 -11.65 -12.41 1.69
N PHE A 62 -12.16 -13.39 2.41
CA PHE A 62 -12.82 -13.18 3.70
C PHE A 62 -11.91 -13.67 4.81
N LEU A 63 -11.39 -12.74 5.60
CA LEU A 63 -10.54 -13.03 6.73
C LEU A 63 -11.38 -13.34 7.97
N PRO A 64 -10.92 -14.25 8.85
CA PRO A 64 -11.58 -14.47 10.12
C PRO A 64 -11.49 -13.19 10.96
N ALA A 65 -12.65 -12.68 11.35
CA ALA A 65 -12.76 -11.43 12.13
C ALA A 65 -12.66 -11.66 13.66
N ASP A 66 -12.61 -12.91 14.10
CA ASP A 66 -12.50 -13.24 15.51
C ASP A 66 -11.04 -13.29 15.98
N ILE A 67 -10.80 -12.78 17.19
CA ILE A 67 -9.47 -12.68 17.80
C ILE A 67 -8.84 -14.07 18.01
N VAL A 68 -9.64 -15.08 18.30
CA VAL A 68 -9.13 -16.43 18.57
C VAL A 68 -8.52 -17.02 17.30
N SER A 69 -9.20 -16.94 16.17
CA SER A 69 -8.67 -17.38 14.88
C SER A 69 -7.43 -16.60 14.45
N GLN A 70 -7.39 -15.30 14.71
CA GLN A 70 -6.21 -14.47 14.41
C GLN A 70 -5.00 -14.89 15.27
N ILE A 71 -5.19 -15.15 16.55
CA ILE A 71 -4.12 -15.63 17.45
C ILE A 71 -3.64 -17.02 17.04
N LEU A 72 -4.56 -17.94 16.75
CA LEU A 72 -4.23 -19.29 16.32
C LEU A 72 -3.48 -19.33 14.98
N ASN A 73 -3.74 -18.36 14.11
CA ASN A 73 -3.03 -18.20 12.83
C ASN A 73 -1.70 -17.42 12.98
N PHE A 74 -1.25 -17.11 14.19
CA PHE A 74 -0.02 -16.35 14.44
C PHE A 74 0.05 -15.02 13.67
N GLY A 75 -1.08 -14.37 13.47
CA GLY A 75 -1.18 -13.11 12.69
C GLY A 75 -1.08 -13.30 11.18
N ALA A 76 -1.02 -14.53 10.67
CA ALA A 76 -1.05 -14.76 9.24
C ALA A 76 -2.43 -14.39 8.65
N PRO A 77 -2.50 -13.79 7.44
CA PRO A 77 -3.74 -13.37 6.82
C PRO A 77 -4.59 -14.54 6.30
N ALA A 78 -4.12 -15.78 6.47
CA ALA A 78 -4.85 -16.99 6.07
C ALA A 78 -4.42 -18.17 6.94
N PRO A 79 -5.30 -19.17 7.16
CA PRO A 79 -4.97 -20.39 7.90
C PRO A 79 -3.88 -21.26 7.23
N ILE A 80 -3.75 -21.14 5.92
CA ILE A 80 -2.76 -21.86 5.11
C ILE A 80 -1.95 -20.85 4.35
N ASP A 81 -0.66 -20.77 4.61
CA ASP A 81 0.30 -19.95 3.90
C ASP A 81 1.34 -20.85 3.20
N LEU A 82 1.42 -20.72 1.88
CA LEU A 82 2.35 -21.47 1.04
C LEU A 82 3.40 -20.51 0.47
N GLN A 83 4.62 -20.65 0.91
CA GLN A 83 5.73 -19.80 0.49
C GLN A 83 6.57 -20.49 -0.59
N VAL A 84 6.63 -19.88 -1.77
CA VAL A 84 7.51 -20.29 -2.86
C VAL A 84 8.77 -19.43 -2.83
N ARG A 85 9.93 -20.06 -2.61
CA ARG A 85 11.23 -19.37 -2.51
C ARG A 85 12.17 -19.86 -3.59
N GLY A 86 12.90 -18.95 -4.23
CA GLY A 86 13.90 -19.26 -5.24
C GLY A 86 14.61 -17.99 -5.72
N ALA A 87 15.71 -18.14 -6.44
CA ALA A 87 16.52 -17.02 -6.93
C ALA A 87 15.85 -16.24 -8.08
N ASN A 88 14.97 -16.89 -8.84
CA ASN A 88 14.29 -16.27 -9.99
C ASN A 88 12.83 -15.99 -9.66
N PHE A 89 12.50 -14.73 -9.48
CA PHE A 89 11.14 -14.30 -9.13
C PHE A 89 10.09 -14.70 -10.19
N ALA A 90 10.42 -14.56 -11.48
CA ALA A 90 9.48 -14.88 -12.55
C ALA A 90 9.11 -16.37 -12.60
N GLU A 91 10.10 -17.24 -12.37
CA GLU A 91 9.89 -18.70 -12.29
C GLU A 91 9.10 -19.07 -11.03
N ASN A 92 9.42 -18.46 -9.89
CA ASN A 92 8.69 -18.64 -8.65
C ASN A 92 7.23 -18.26 -8.80
N TYR A 93 6.95 -17.11 -9.44
CA TYR A 93 5.59 -16.64 -9.68
C TYR A 93 4.80 -17.57 -10.63
N LYS A 94 5.45 -18.05 -11.69
CA LYS A 94 4.87 -19.04 -12.61
C LYS A 94 4.50 -20.32 -11.86
N TYR A 95 5.42 -20.83 -11.05
CA TYR A 95 5.18 -22.02 -10.23
C TYR A 95 4.03 -21.78 -9.22
N ALA A 96 4.04 -20.64 -8.50
CA ALA A 96 2.98 -20.30 -7.56
C ALA A 96 1.60 -20.19 -8.26
N THR A 97 1.57 -19.69 -9.50
CA THR A 97 0.34 -19.62 -10.30
C THR A 97 -0.17 -21.02 -10.67
N ASP A 98 0.71 -21.95 -11.01
CA ASP A 98 0.34 -23.35 -11.29
C ASP A 98 -0.17 -24.06 -10.03
N VAL A 99 0.49 -23.84 -8.90
CA VAL A 99 0.06 -24.35 -7.59
C VAL A 99 -1.31 -23.79 -7.22
N LEU A 100 -1.53 -22.46 -7.36
CA LEU A 100 -2.82 -21.82 -7.11
C LEU A 100 -3.95 -22.45 -7.93
N ARG A 101 -3.70 -22.71 -9.21
CA ARG A 101 -4.69 -23.34 -10.10
C ARG A 101 -5.12 -24.72 -9.60
N ARG A 102 -4.17 -25.52 -9.08
CA ARG A 102 -4.44 -26.83 -8.49
C ARG A 102 -5.15 -26.74 -7.14
N ILE A 103 -4.73 -25.80 -6.29
CA ILE A 103 -5.33 -25.60 -4.96
C ILE A 103 -6.80 -25.20 -5.06
N LYS A 104 -7.15 -24.37 -6.05
CA LYS A 104 -8.56 -23.95 -6.28
C LYS A 104 -9.50 -25.14 -6.61
N LEU A 105 -8.95 -26.29 -7.00
CA LEU A 105 -9.73 -27.50 -7.28
C LEU A 105 -9.89 -28.40 -6.03
N VAL A 106 -9.22 -28.08 -4.94
CA VAL A 106 -9.30 -28.89 -3.71
C VAL A 106 -10.57 -28.55 -2.95
N PRO A 107 -11.46 -29.53 -2.69
CA PRO A 107 -12.68 -29.28 -1.92
C PRO A 107 -12.34 -28.76 -0.51
N GLY A 108 -13.07 -27.77 -0.05
CA GLY A 108 -12.87 -27.15 1.27
C GLY A 108 -11.90 -25.97 1.29
N VAL A 109 -11.16 -25.72 0.21
CA VAL A 109 -10.35 -24.51 0.08
C VAL A 109 -11.16 -23.39 -0.54
N ALA A 110 -11.18 -22.24 0.14
CA ALA A 110 -11.82 -21.02 -0.35
C ALA A 110 -10.81 -19.85 -0.36
N ASP A 111 -11.09 -18.84 -1.16
CA ASP A 111 -10.35 -17.57 -1.19
C ASP A 111 -8.84 -17.71 -1.47
N ALA A 112 -8.44 -18.80 -2.15
CA ALA A 112 -7.04 -19.03 -2.50
C ALA A 112 -6.55 -17.96 -3.49
N ARG A 113 -5.45 -17.26 -3.13
CA ARG A 113 -4.88 -16.16 -3.90
C ARG A 113 -3.35 -16.12 -3.78
N ILE A 114 -2.70 -15.49 -4.74
CA ILE A 114 -1.30 -15.04 -4.59
C ILE A 114 -1.37 -13.65 -3.99
N GLN A 115 -0.72 -13.45 -2.86
CA GLN A 115 -0.73 -12.18 -2.14
C GLN A 115 0.17 -11.14 -2.81
N GLN A 116 1.34 -11.55 -3.29
CA GLN A 116 2.27 -10.64 -3.95
C GLN A 116 1.84 -10.33 -5.39
N SER A 117 1.77 -9.04 -5.75
CA SER A 117 1.58 -8.60 -7.14
C SER A 117 2.92 -8.55 -7.87
N PRO A 118 3.07 -9.24 -9.03
CA PRO A 118 4.33 -9.23 -9.77
C PRO A 118 4.57 -7.93 -10.55
N ASN A 119 3.50 -7.20 -10.86
CA ASN A 119 3.51 -6.04 -11.74
C ASN A 119 2.79 -4.86 -11.08
N SER A 120 3.22 -4.44 -9.92
CA SER A 120 2.72 -3.22 -9.30
C SER A 120 3.21 -2.01 -10.14
N PRO A 121 2.29 -1.17 -10.65
CA PRO A 121 2.69 -0.01 -11.44
C PRO A 121 3.44 0.98 -10.55
N GLY A 122 4.54 1.51 -11.07
CA GLY A 122 5.38 2.47 -10.39
C GLY A 122 6.07 3.42 -11.35
N PHE A 123 6.79 4.37 -10.79
CA PHE A 123 7.70 5.24 -11.53
C PHE A 123 9.12 5.03 -11.00
N ASN A 124 10.06 4.88 -11.92
CA ASN A 124 11.48 4.98 -11.62
C ASN A 124 11.89 6.44 -11.82
N VAL A 125 12.45 7.05 -10.77
CA VAL A 125 12.92 8.43 -10.79
C VAL A 125 14.44 8.40 -10.70
N ASP A 126 15.09 8.65 -11.82
CA ASP A 126 16.54 8.72 -11.92
C ASP A 126 17.02 10.17 -11.76
N ILE A 127 17.66 10.46 -10.63
CA ILE A 127 18.10 11.81 -10.29
C ILE A 127 19.43 12.08 -10.97
N ASP A 128 19.47 13.05 -11.88
CA ASP A 128 20.71 13.58 -12.44
C ASP A 128 21.44 14.41 -11.38
N ARG A 129 22.45 13.79 -10.77
CA ARG A 129 23.24 14.40 -9.69
C ARG A 129 23.98 15.66 -10.15
N THR A 130 24.35 15.73 -11.42
CA THR A 130 25.05 16.90 -11.99
C THR A 130 24.08 18.08 -12.10
N ARG A 131 22.90 17.87 -12.68
CA ARG A 131 21.86 18.91 -12.75
C ARG A 131 21.42 19.36 -11.35
N ALA A 132 21.22 18.41 -10.43
CA ALA A 132 20.85 18.74 -9.04
C ALA A 132 21.93 19.61 -8.37
N GLN A 133 23.20 19.29 -8.57
CA GLN A 133 24.32 20.03 -8.00
C GLN A 133 24.46 21.44 -8.57
N TYR A 134 24.18 21.65 -9.87
CA TYR A 134 24.14 22.98 -10.49
C TYR A 134 23.13 23.93 -9.84
N VAL A 135 22.03 23.42 -9.34
CA VAL A 135 21.00 24.21 -8.63
C VAL A 135 21.17 24.18 -7.11
N GLY A 136 22.29 23.63 -6.61
CA GLY A 136 22.62 23.61 -5.18
C GLY A 136 21.90 22.51 -4.39
N LEU A 137 21.40 21.46 -5.05
CA LEU A 137 20.74 20.32 -4.42
C LEU A 137 21.61 19.08 -4.38
N THR A 138 21.49 18.32 -3.31
CA THR A 138 21.98 16.93 -3.24
C THR A 138 20.87 15.96 -3.65
N ALA A 139 21.21 14.74 -4.04
CA ALA A 139 20.23 13.69 -4.31
C ALA A 139 19.33 13.42 -3.08
N ARG A 140 19.89 13.59 -1.88
CA ARG A 140 19.12 13.44 -0.62
C ARG A 140 18.07 14.53 -0.46
N ASP A 141 18.39 15.77 -0.81
CA ASP A 141 17.43 16.89 -0.75
C ASP A 141 16.26 16.64 -1.71
N VAL A 142 16.56 16.18 -2.93
CA VAL A 142 15.56 15.81 -3.91
C VAL A 142 14.65 14.70 -3.36
N THR A 143 15.25 13.61 -2.85
CA THR A 143 14.50 12.48 -2.29
C THR A 143 13.63 12.89 -1.11
N ASN A 144 14.18 13.64 -0.16
CA ASN A 144 13.43 14.13 1.01
C ASN A 144 12.27 15.03 0.59
N SER A 145 12.49 15.93 -0.35
CA SER A 145 11.43 16.80 -0.88
C SER A 145 10.33 16.01 -1.58
N MET A 146 10.69 14.97 -2.34
CA MET A 146 9.71 14.05 -2.93
C MET A 146 8.90 13.32 -1.86
N VAL A 147 9.57 12.76 -0.84
CA VAL A 147 8.89 12.05 0.26
C VAL A 147 7.91 12.96 0.98
N VAL A 148 8.31 14.19 1.30
CA VAL A 148 7.42 15.17 1.96
C VAL A 148 6.19 15.46 1.10
N ASN A 149 6.37 15.67 -0.20
CA ASN A 149 5.27 16.00 -1.09
C ASN A 149 4.33 14.81 -1.35
N LEU A 150 4.86 13.58 -1.47
CA LEU A 150 4.09 12.40 -1.87
C LEU A 150 3.54 11.60 -0.67
N ALA A 151 4.35 11.43 0.38
CA ALA A 151 4.01 10.60 1.53
C ALA A 151 3.79 11.39 2.83
N GLY A 152 4.14 12.68 2.81
CA GLY A 152 3.98 13.57 3.95
C GLY A 152 5.24 13.79 4.79
N SER A 153 5.28 14.92 5.46
CA SER A 153 6.44 15.38 6.25
C SER A 153 6.76 14.49 7.45
N SER A 154 5.81 13.72 7.93
CA SER A 154 6.00 12.81 9.08
C SER A 154 7.06 11.72 8.82
N GLN A 155 7.33 11.39 7.55
CA GLN A 155 8.35 10.41 7.18
C GLN A 155 9.79 10.95 7.27
N VAL A 156 9.96 12.26 7.13
CA VAL A 156 11.27 12.93 7.13
C VAL A 156 11.52 13.68 8.44
N ALA A 157 10.50 14.40 8.93
CA ALA A 157 10.57 15.23 10.12
C ALA A 157 9.25 15.15 10.89
N PRO A 158 9.03 14.12 11.73
CA PRO A 158 7.81 13.97 12.50
C PRO A 158 7.66 15.15 13.48
N THR A 159 6.55 15.85 13.38
CA THR A 159 6.18 17.00 14.23
C THR A 159 4.87 16.71 14.93
N PHE A 160 4.79 17.04 16.22
CA PHE A 160 3.62 16.76 17.04
C PHE A 160 3.14 18.03 17.73
N PHE A 161 1.84 18.17 17.82
CA PHE A 161 1.16 19.16 18.66
C PHE A 161 0.58 18.45 19.88
N LEU A 162 1.05 18.85 21.05
CA LEU A 162 0.46 18.40 22.31
C LEU A 162 -0.70 19.34 22.65
N ASN A 163 -1.93 18.82 22.66
CA ASN A 163 -3.09 19.61 23.05
C ASN A 163 -3.08 19.81 24.57
N PRO A 164 -3.02 21.06 25.06
CA PRO A 164 -2.96 21.32 26.49
C PRO A 164 -4.25 20.99 27.24
N ASP A 165 -5.40 20.96 26.57
CA ASP A 165 -6.71 20.75 27.21
C ASP A 165 -6.97 19.26 27.52
N ASN A 166 -6.44 18.34 26.70
CA ASN A 166 -6.71 16.91 26.85
C ASN A 166 -5.44 16.04 26.96
N GLY A 167 -4.25 16.64 26.88
CA GLY A 167 -2.98 15.92 26.96
C GLY A 167 -2.68 14.98 25.78
N VAL A 168 -3.47 15.03 24.70
CA VAL A 168 -3.31 14.15 23.52
C VAL A 168 -2.32 14.77 22.54
N SER A 169 -1.39 13.95 22.06
CA SER A 169 -0.41 14.33 21.03
C SER A 169 -0.97 14.05 19.63
N TYR A 170 -1.08 15.10 18.81
CA TYR A 170 -1.53 15.02 17.42
C TYR A 170 -0.35 15.17 16.48
N SER A 171 -0.26 14.29 15.46
CA SER A 171 0.76 14.43 14.42
C SER A 171 0.38 15.54 13.46
N ILE A 172 1.33 16.45 13.19
CA ILE A 172 1.20 17.48 12.17
C ILE A 172 1.89 16.96 10.89
N VAL A 173 1.11 16.81 9.81
CA VAL A 173 1.62 16.30 8.53
C VAL A 173 1.35 17.33 7.44
N MET A 174 2.40 17.69 6.71
CA MET A 174 2.31 18.49 5.49
C MET A 174 2.55 17.58 4.29
N GLN A 175 1.68 17.63 3.29
CA GLN A 175 1.84 16.92 2.03
C GLN A 175 1.13 17.66 0.90
N THR A 176 1.54 17.40 -0.33
CA THR A 176 0.79 17.90 -1.48
C THR A 176 -0.49 17.06 -1.63
N PRO A 177 -1.68 17.67 -1.72
CA PRO A 177 -2.92 16.93 -1.91
C PRO A 177 -2.87 16.06 -3.17
N GLN A 178 -3.33 14.82 -3.07
CA GLN A 178 -3.25 13.82 -4.15
C GLN A 178 -3.87 14.31 -5.47
N TYR A 179 -4.97 15.07 -5.40
CA TYR A 179 -5.62 15.63 -6.59
C TYR A 179 -4.77 16.67 -7.34
N LYS A 180 -3.69 17.16 -6.73
CA LYS A 180 -2.70 18.04 -7.38
C LYS A 180 -1.56 17.28 -8.03
N ILE A 181 -1.42 15.96 -7.76
CA ILE A 181 -0.38 15.08 -8.34
C ILE A 181 -1.07 13.85 -8.94
N ASP A 182 -1.93 14.07 -9.94
CA ASP A 182 -2.76 13.04 -10.58
C ASP A 182 -2.22 12.60 -11.95
N SER A 183 -1.13 13.18 -12.40
CA SER A 183 -0.54 12.90 -13.71
C SER A 183 0.99 12.99 -13.68
N LEU A 184 1.64 12.35 -14.66
CA LEU A 184 3.10 12.39 -14.79
C LEU A 184 3.61 13.83 -14.95
N SER A 185 2.94 14.65 -15.75
CA SER A 185 3.33 16.05 -15.94
C SER A 185 3.24 16.88 -14.65
N LYS A 186 2.28 16.59 -13.78
CA LYS A 186 2.21 17.23 -12.46
C LYS A 186 3.27 16.71 -11.49
N LEU A 187 3.67 15.45 -11.61
CA LEU A 187 4.80 14.91 -10.86
C LEU A 187 6.12 15.56 -11.32
N GLU A 188 6.34 15.72 -12.63
CA GLU A 188 7.50 16.44 -13.18
C GLU A 188 7.53 17.91 -12.76
N ALA A 189 6.39 18.54 -12.61
CA ALA A 189 6.23 19.93 -12.14
C ALA A 189 6.33 20.07 -10.60
N LEU A 190 6.63 19.00 -9.88
CA LEU A 190 6.75 19.04 -8.41
C LEU A 190 7.91 19.94 -8.00
N PRO A 191 7.68 20.98 -7.16
CA PRO A 191 8.74 21.85 -6.69
C PRO A 191 9.64 21.13 -5.69
N ILE A 192 10.93 21.18 -5.93
CA ILE A 192 11.95 20.61 -5.04
C ILE A 192 12.60 21.73 -4.24
N SER A 193 12.61 21.59 -2.94
CA SER A 193 13.15 22.58 -2.01
C SER A 193 14.17 21.98 -1.07
N ALA A 194 15.18 22.79 -0.71
CA ALA A 194 16.13 22.50 0.35
C ALA A 194 16.42 23.77 1.15
N ALA A 195 16.92 23.61 2.36
CA ALA A 195 17.32 24.74 3.19
C ALA A 195 18.44 25.55 2.52
N GLY A 196 18.25 26.88 2.45
CA GLY A 196 19.23 27.79 1.86
C GLY A 196 19.13 27.99 0.34
N LEU A 197 18.19 27.33 -0.34
CA LEU A 197 17.95 27.56 -1.76
C LEU A 197 17.17 28.87 -2.00
N SER A 198 17.62 29.66 -2.96
CA SER A 198 16.92 30.88 -3.41
C SER A 198 15.90 30.61 -4.51
N SER A 199 15.90 29.43 -5.12
CA SER A 199 14.98 29.01 -6.18
C SER A 199 14.47 27.61 -5.93
N THR A 200 13.25 27.30 -6.39
CA THR A 200 12.65 25.97 -6.30
C THR A 200 12.60 25.34 -7.70
N PRO A 201 13.62 24.55 -8.09
CA PRO A 201 13.58 23.83 -9.36
C PRO A 201 12.48 22.78 -9.37
N MET A 202 11.96 22.48 -10.55
CA MET A 202 10.99 21.42 -10.76
C MET A 202 11.69 20.06 -10.89
N LEU A 203 11.06 18.99 -10.42
CA LEU A 203 11.60 17.63 -10.44
C LEU A 203 12.03 17.21 -11.85
N GLY A 204 11.21 17.44 -12.88
CA GLY A 204 11.53 17.10 -14.27
C GLY A 204 12.74 17.83 -14.87
N GLY A 205 13.21 18.92 -14.23
CA GLY A 205 14.45 19.59 -14.62
C GLY A 205 15.72 18.91 -14.10
N ILE A 206 15.60 18.08 -13.05
CA ILE A 206 16.73 17.47 -12.33
C ILE A 206 16.65 15.94 -12.25
N ALA A 207 15.57 15.34 -12.74
CA ALA A 207 15.40 13.89 -12.77
C ALA A 207 14.66 13.45 -14.02
N ASP A 208 14.97 12.24 -14.48
CA ASP A 208 14.28 11.57 -15.56
C ASP A 208 13.29 10.56 -14.95
N ILE A 209 12.00 10.64 -15.34
CA ILE A 209 10.92 9.83 -14.78
C ILE A 209 10.43 8.84 -15.84
N THR A 210 10.56 7.57 -15.57
CA THR A 210 10.11 6.49 -16.45
C THR A 210 9.08 5.60 -15.76
N ARG A 211 8.10 5.11 -16.51
CA ARG A 211 7.16 4.12 -16.00
C ARG A 211 7.89 2.80 -15.77
N SER A 212 7.65 2.20 -14.63
CA SER A 212 8.19 0.90 -14.25
C SER A 212 7.10 0.00 -13.72
N ALA A 213 7.37 -1.28 -13.69
CA ALA A 213 6.58 -2.25 -12.95
C ALA A 213 7.53 -3.01 -12.04
N SER A 214 7.20 -3.07 -10.77
CA SER A 214 7.96 -3.81 -9.77
C SER A 214 7.07 -4.80 -9.06
N SER A 215 7.66 -5.84 -8.48
CA SER A 215 6.91 -6.68 -7.55
C SER A 215 6.56 -5.86 -6.31
N ALA A 216 5.30 -5.91 -5.90
CA ALA A 216 4.92 -5.45 -4.55
C ALA A 216 5.56 -6.41 -3.53
N VAL A 217 6.33 -5.86 -2.61
CA VAL A 217 7.09 -6.60 -1.59
C VAL A 217 6.24 -6.76 -0.35
#